data_cd8e16f6640ba68d0e9d787659d009d6
#
_entry.id   cd8e16f6640ba68d0e9d787659d009d6
#
_cell.length_a   1.000
_cell.length_b   1.000
_cell.length_c   1.000
_cell.angle_alpha   90.00
_cell.angle_beta   90.00
_cell.angle_gamma   90.00
#
_symmetry.space_group_name_H-M   'P 1'
#
loop_
_entity.id
_entity.type
_entity.pdbx_description
1 polymer ?
#
loop_
_entity_poly.entity_id
_entity_poly.type
_entity_poly.pdbx_seq_one_letter_code
_entity_poly.pdbx_strand_id
1 'polypeptide(L)'
;MTKEELDKKIAEARKHSEILSQPDIDELLKAIEADADDFSPIRDSRRIKIYDFKRPDKFSKYELRDISCASETYARELKRFLTCEYDINAKIHVASVDQVTFEEHIRALPTPHPFCTFKWNEGAGMFSVNPALFYKGFLNSQLKKNHDPNGLEQKIFFDYIYKPFEKILYKTFSNETGITLPEITDAKYECNPQFAMGVSNPSGMGVIITFVVKIGNIEDFINIFLNADFLESLRKTKLFTTGGVTNFVPLPDPEPNTIVEAGRFRLAEGDILKEKYIYELNHLAGTALHVYKDGKYVGDGEAVAIDDNSGVRIVTNQDKLEERQEDDFYNTKVIFGSRIMPDDYKFNEGCILELNEYIGSPVRIQKNAITIGWGELVVVDENFAVKVTKVL
;
A
#
# COMPACT_ATOMS: atom_id res chain seq x y z
N MET A 1 33.20 -5.36 -20.01
CA MET A 1 33.60 -6.15 -18.81
C MET A 1 32.74 -7.40 -18.77
N THR A 2 33.31 -8.58 -18.64
CA THR A 2 32.50 -9.83 -18.61
C THR A 2 31.91 -10.05 -17.22
N LYS A 3 30.80 -10.80 -17.15
CA LYS A 3 30.10 -11.11 -15.88
C LYS A 3 31.05 -11.76 -14.85
N GLU A 4 31.99 -12.59 -15.31
CA GLU A 4 33.01 -13.22 -14.44
C GLU A 4 34.02 -12.21 -13.86
N GLU A 5 34.37 -11.15 -14.60
CA GLU A 5 35.24 -10.07 -14.10
C GLU A 5 34.54 -9.20 -13.05
N LEU A 6 33.22 -8.99 -13.22
CA LEU A 6 32.41 -8.26 -12.27
C LEU A 6 32.26 -9.02 -10.94
N ASP A 7 31.93 -10.31 -11.01
CA ASP A 7 31.78 -11.18 -9.83
C ASP A 7 33.10 -11.31 -9.05
N LYS A 8 34.23 -11.29 -9.75
CA LYS A 8 35.56 -11.34 -9.14
C LYS A 8 35.90 -10.03 -8.41
N LYS A 9 35.59 -8.86 -9.01
CA LYS A 9 35.75 -7.55 -8.37
C LYS A 9 34.84 -7.38 -7.15
N ILE A 10 33.59 -7.83 -7.21
CA ILE A 10 32.65 -7.81 -6.07
C ILE A 10 33.13 -8.74 -4.94
N ALA A 11 33.71 -9.90 -5.27
CA ALA A 11 34.26 -10.82 -4.28
C ALA A 11 35.55 -10.25 -3.61
N GLU A 12 36.36 -9.51 -4.35
CA GLU A 12 37.56 -8.81 -3.83
C GLU A 12 37.17 -7.60 -2.95
N ALA A 13 36.19 -6.80 -3.35
CA ALA A 13 35.69 -5.68 -2.56
C ALA A 13 35.07 -6.14 -1.21
N ARG A 14 34.40 -7.30 -1.19
CA ARG A 14 33.88 -7.90 0.06
C ARG A 14 34.98 -8.37 1.03
N LYS A 15 36.19 -8.66 0.55
CA LYS A 15 37.32 -9.08 1.38
C LYS A 15 38.05 -7.93 2.07
N HIS A 16 37.97 -6.70 1.54
CA HIS A 16 38.79 -5.58 2.01
C HIS A 16 38.00 -4.46 2.71
N SER A 17 36.68 -4.57 2.89
CA SER A 17 35.83 -3.54 3.53
C SER A 17 36.16 -2.09 3.09
N GLU A 18 36.66 -1.90 1.88
CA GLU A 18 36.95 -0.58 1.32
C GLU A 18 35.66 0.03 0.77
N ILE A 19 35.41 1.28 1.13
CA ILE A 19 34.34 2.08 0.56
C ILE A 19 34.65 2.25 -0.92
N LEU A 20 33.78 1.73 -1.79
CA LEU A 20 33.90 1.89 -3.24
C LEU A 20 34.05 3.39 -3.59
N SER A 21 35.00 3.70 -4.46
CA SER A 21 35.15 5.06 -4.93
C SER A 21 33.99 5.49 -5.82
N GLN A 22 33.72 6.80 -5.92
CA GLN A 22 32.63 7.32 -6.77
C GLN A 22 32.72 6.83 -8.22
N PRO A 23 33.94 6.75 -8.86
CA PRO A 23 34.08 6.16 -10.18
C PRO A 23 33.70 4.69 -10.27
N ASP A 24 33.96 3.90 -9.22
CA ASP A 24 33.61 2.47 -9.19
C ASP A 24 32.07 2.28 -9.06
N ILE A 25 31.42 3.16 -8.31
CA ILE A 25 29.96 3.22 -8.20
C ILE A 25 29.32 3.60 -9.54
N ASP A 26 29.87 4.61 -10.21
CA ASP A 26 29.38 5.05 -11.53
C ASP A 26 29.61 3.99 -12.60
N GLU A 27 30.70 3.21 -12.53
CA GLU A 27 30.96 2.09 -13.44
C GLU A 27 30.01 0.91 -13.17
N LEU A 28 29.70 0.62 -11.90
CA LEU A 28 28.71 -0.40 -11.50
C LEU A 28 27.30 0.01 -11.93
N LEU A 29 26.92 1.27 -11.77
CA LEU A 29 25.62 1.77 -12.21
C LEU A 29 25.48 1.67 -13.73
N LYS A 30 26.52 2.04 -14.50
CA LYS A 30 26.55 1.88 -15.95
C LYS A 30 26.50 0.43 -16.41
N ALA A 31 27.13 -0.50 -15.67
CA ALA A 31 27.07 -1.92 -15.98
C ALA A 31 25.66 -2.50 -15.71
N ILE A 32 25.00 -2.05 -14.63
CA ILE A 32 23.61 -2.43 -14.31
C ILE A 32 22.64 -1.83 -15.34
N GLU A 33 22.86 -0.59 -15.78
CA GLU A 33 22.08 0.04 -16.84
C GLU A 33 22.28 -0.65 -18.21
N ALA A 34 23.49 -1.11 -18.52
CA ALA A 34 23.78 -1.81 -19.77
C ALA A 34 23.20 -3.23 -19.84
N ASP A 35 23.16 -3.96 -18.70
CA ASP A 35 22.47 -5.25 -18.61
C ASP A 35 20.94 -5.13 -18.62
N ALA A 36 20.40 -3.97 -18.23
CA ALA A 36 18.96 -3.67 -18.31
C ALA A 36 18.51 -3.37 -19.76
N ASP A 37 19.40 -2.87 -20.62
CA ASP A 37 19.09 -2.52 -22.01
C ASP A 37 18.97 -3.74 -22.95
N ASP A 38 19.52 -4.90 -22.58
CA ASP A 38 19.55 -6.08 -23.46
C ASP A 38 18.28 -6.96 -23.38
N PHE A 39 17.32 -6.63 -22.47
CA PHE A 39 16.09 -7.42 -22.24
C PHE A 39 14.77 -6.69 -22.48
N SER A 40 14.74 -5.51 -23.08
CA SER A 40 13.49 -4.77 -23.24
C SER A 40 13.11 -4.51 -24.70
N PRO A 41 12.05 -5.17 -25.24
CA PRO A 41 11.39 -4.72 -26.47
C PRO A 41 10.46 -3.51 -26.23
N ILE A 42 10.31 -3.03 -24.99
CA ILE A 42 9.45 -1.89 -24.67
C ILE A 42 10.33 -0.74 -24.19
N ARG A 43 10.66 0.18 -25.09
CA ARG A 43 11.17 1.52 -24.77
C ARG A 43 10.05 2.37 -24.16
N ASP A 44 9.53 1.95 -23.03
CA ASP A 44 8.57 2.73 -22.26
C ASP A 44 9.23 3.10 -20.92
N SER A 45 9.21 4.38 -20.60
CA SER A 45 9.77 4.95 -19.35
C SER A 45 8.99 4.52 -18.09
N ARG A 46 8.18 3.47 -18.18
CA ARG A 46 7.34 2.95 -17.10
C ARG A 46 8.17 2.22 -16.06
N ARG A 47 7.95 2.53 -14.80
CA ARG A 47 8.59 1.84 -13.69
C ARG A 47 7.90 0.51 -13.45
N ILE A 48 8.60 -0.60 -13.72
CA ILE A 48 8.11 -1.95 -13.47
C ILE A 48 8.70 -2.44 -12.15
N LYS A 49 7.84 -2.88 -11.22
CA LYS A 49 8.22 -3.47 -9.93
C LYS A 49 7.55 -4.82 -9.78
N ILE A 50 8.24 -5.76 -9.12
CA ILE A 50 7.62 -7.03 -8.68
C ILE A 50 6.52 -6.68 -7.68
N TYR A 51 5.34 -7.26 -7.85
CA TYR A 51 4.21 -7.05 -6.95
C TYR A 51 4.39 -7.90 -5.68
N ASP A 52 4.40 -7.25 -4.53
CA ASP A 52 4.52 -7.93 -3.24
C ASP A 52 3.13 -8.25 -2.67
N PHE A 53 2.66 -9.48 -2.85
CA PHE A 53 1.37 -9.95 -2.33
C PHE A 53 1.31 -10.01 -0.80
N LYS A 54 2.45 -10.00 -0.10
CA LYS A 54 2.48 -9.90 1.36
C LYS A 54 2.19 -8.47 1.83
N ARG A 55 2.36 -7.50 0.93
CA ARG A 55 2.13 -6.08 1.14
C ARG A 55 1.34 -5.51 -0.05
N PRO A 56 0.08 -5.93 -0.23
CA PRO A 56 -0.71 -5.46 -1.36
C PRO A 56 -0.94 -3.95 -1.24
N ASP A 57 -0.71 -3.23 -2.33
CA ASP A 57 -1.10 -1.82 -2.42
C ASP A 57 -2.63 -1.73 -2.39
N LYS A 58 -3.19 -1.22 -1.29
CA LYS A 58 -4.65 -1.05 -1.12
C LYS A 58 -5.19 0.20 -1.78
N PHE A 59 -4.35 1.23 -1.88
CA PHE A 59 -4.72 2.54 -2.41
C PHE A 59 -3.88 2.84 -3.63
N SER A 60 -4.55 3.23 -4.72
CA SER A 60 -3.90 3.68 -5.94
C SER A 60 -3.15 5.00 -5.69
N LYS A 61 -2.19 5.32 -6.55
CA LYS A 61 -1.47 6.61 -6.48
C LYS A 61 -2.42 7.81 -6.60
N TYR A 62 -3.54 7.67 -7.32
CA TYR A 62 -4.55 8.72 -7.41
C TYR A 62 -5.23 8.95 -6.08
N GLU A 63 -5.64 7.88 -5.37
CA GLU A 63 -6.23 7.98 -4.04
C GLU A 63 -5.23 8.59 -3.04
N LEU A 64 -3.96 8.18 -3.07
CA LEU A 64 -2.92 8.79 -2.23
C LEU A 64 -2.69 10.27 -2.54
N ARG A 65 -2.78 10.66 -3.82
CA ARG A 65 -2.71 12.07 -4.23
C ARG A 65 -3.90 12.88 -3.71
N ASP A 66 -5.09 12.32 -3.78
CA ASP A 66 -6.30 12.97 -3.26
C ASP A 66 -6.20 13.18 -1.74
N ILE A 67 -5.71 12.16 -1.00
CA ILE A 67 -5.41 12.28 0.43
C ILE A 67 -4.33 13.35 0.67
N SER A 68 -3.30 13.43 -0.17
CA SER A 68 -2.25 14.44 -0.07
C SER A 68 -2.83 15.86 -0.26
N CYS A 69 -3.72 16.06 -1.23
CA CYS A 69 -4.39 17.36 -1.43
C CYS A 69 -5.23 17.79 -0.21
N ALA A 70 -6.00 16.86 0.37
CA ALA A 70 -6.75 17.11 1.60
C ALA A 70 -5.82 17.42 2.78
N SER A 71 -4.69 16.72 2.85
CA SER A 71 -3.68 16.92 3.90
C SER A 71 -2.97 18.27 3.78
N GLU A 72 -2.74 18.76 2.56
CA GLU A 72 -2.23 20.13 2.35
C GLU A 72 -3.24 21.20 2.83
N THR A 73 -4.54 20.97 2.64
CA THR A 73 -5.58 21.84 3.20
C THR A 73 -5.54 21.82 4.72
N TYR A 74 -5.40 20.63 5.32
CA TYR A 74 -5.21 20.48 6.76
C TYR A 74 -3.97 21.21 7.28
N ALA A 75 -2.83 21.09 6.60
CA ALA A 75 -1.58 21.76 6.98
C ALA A 75 -1.74 23.30 7.00
N ARG A 76 -2.46 23.88 6.02
CA ARG A 76 -2.76 25.30 5.97
C ARG A 76 -3.64 25.78 7.14
N GLU A 77 -4.70 25.00 7.44
CA GLU A 77 -5.58 25.32 8.57
C GLU A 77 -4.85 25.18 9.91
N LEU A 78 -4.03 24.16 10.06
CA LEU A 78 -3.20 23.93 11.24
C LEU A 78 -2.19 25.08 11.45
N LYS A 79 -1.50 25.53 10.38
CA LYS A 79 -0.61 26.68 10.43
C LYS A 79 -1.37 27.93 10.88
N ARG A 80 -2.57 28.19 10.31
CA ARG A 80 -3.41 29.33 10.69
C ARG A 80 -3.78 29.27 12.16
N PHE A 81 -4.20 28.11 12.64
CA PHE A 81 -4.55 27.89 14.04
C PHE A 81 -3.37 28.20 14.98
N LEU A 82 -2.18 27.64 14.71
CA LEU A 82 -0.99 27.87 15.55
C LEU A 82 -0.61 29.35 15.61
N THR A 83 -0.74 30.06 14.50
CA THR A 83 -0.42 31.50 14.46
C THR A 83 -1.48 32.32 15.20
N CYS A 84 -2.77 32.05 14.99
CA CYS A 84 -3.85 32.90 15.55
C CYS A 84 -4.13 32.62 17.03
N GLU A 85 -4.08 31.34 17.45
CA GLU A 85 -4.48 30.94 18.80
C GLU A 85 -3.32 30.84 19.76
N TYR A 86 -2.11 30.48 19.25
CA TYR A 86 -0.94 30.22 20.09
C TYR A 86 0.21 31.20 19.85
N ASP A 87 0.06 32.15 18.91
CA ASP A 87 1.12 33.07 18.49
C ASP A 87 2.41 32.33 18.07
N ILE A 88 2.26 31.12 17.55
CA ILE A 88 3.38 30.30 17.07
C ILE A 88 3.51 30.45 15.55
N ASN A 89 4.60 31.09 15.10
CA ASN A 89 4.90 31.16 13.67
C ASN A 89 5.52 29.83 13.19
N ALA A 90 4.67 28.92 12.76
CA ALA A 90 5.08 27.63 12.23
C ALA A 90 5.07 27.59 10.70
N LYS A 91 6.01 26.85 10.10
CA LYS A 91 5.92 26.41 8.69
C LYS A 91 5.51 24.94 8.70
N ILE A 92 4.42 24.62 7.99
CA ILE A 92 3.88 23.28 7.93
C ILE A 92 3.61 22.93 6.47
N HIS A 93 4.05 21.75 6.03
CA HIS A 93 3.74 21.19 4.72
C HIS A 93 3.70 19.67 4.79
N VAL A 94 3.04 19.04 3.84
CA VAL A 94 3.02 17.59 3.69
C VAL A 94 4.37 17.14 3.11
N ALA A 95 5.08 16.25 3.80
CA ALA A 95 6.31 15.67 3.32
C ALA A 95 6.04 14.45 2.44
N SER A 96 5.17 13.56 2.91
CA SER A 96 4.78 12.36 2.17
C SER A 96 3.41 11.85 2.60
N VAL A 97 2.80 11.06 1.70
CA VAL A 97 1.61 10.24 1.96
C VAL A 97 1.91 8.86 1.40
N ASP A 98 2.12 7.90 2.30
CA ASP A 98 2.61 6.58 1.95
C ASP A 98 1.71 5.48 2.53
N GLN A 99 1.62 4.35 1.83
CA GLN A 99 1.00 3.15 2.36
C GLN A 99 2.04 2.36 3.15
N VAL A 100 1.70 1.99 4.38
CA VAL A 100 2.56 1.18 5.25
C VAL A 100 1.72 0.21 6.06
N THR A 101 2.33 -0.88 6.52
CA THR A 101 1.70 -1.74 7.52
C THR A 101 1.73 -1.04 8.88
N PHE A 102 0.74 -1.33 9.73
CA PHE A 102 0.71 -0.75 11.07
C PHE A 102 1.96 -1.11 11.89
N GLU A 103 2.46 -2.34 11.74
CA GLU A 103 3.68 -2.80 12.41
C GLU A 103 4.92 -2.00 11.99
N GLU A 104 5.06 -1.71 10.68
CA GLU A 104 6.18 -0.88 10.18
C GLU A 104 6.12 0.52 10.76
N HIS A 105 4.91 1.12 10.79
CA HIS A 105 4.73 2.44 11.40
C HIS A 105 5.14 2.44 12.88
N ILE A 106 4.64 1.49 13.67
CA ILE A 106 4.94 1.41 15.10
C ILE A 106 6.43 1.16 15.35
N ARG A 107 7.08 0.28 14.57
CA ARG A 107 8.51 0.00 14.71
C ARG A 107 9.42 1.19 14.35
N ALA A 108 8.96 2.08 13.50
CA ALA A 108 9.70 3.28 13.10
C ALA A 108 9.71 4.38 14.18
N LEU A 109 8.81 4.31 15.18
CA LEU A 109 8.68 5.32 16.21
C LEU A 109 9.68 5.08 17.35
N PRO A 110 10.40 6.13 17.82
CA PRO A 110 11.23 6.02 19.01
C PRO A 110 10.39 5.82 20.27
N THR A 111 11.00 5.35 21.35
CA THR A 111 10.37 5.24 22.67
C THR A 111 11.15 6.07 23.68
N PRO A 112 10.54 6.98 24.46
CA PRO A 112 9.12 7.37 24.42
C PRO A 112 8.74 8.26 23.21
N HIS A 113 7.51 8.13 22.74
CA HIS A 113 6.96 8.91 21.65
C HIS A 113 5.52 9.35 21.97
N PRO A 114 5.19 10.64 22.11
CA PRO A 114 3.85 11.09 22.44
C PRO A 114 2.89 10.92 21.26
N PHE A 115 1.79 10.22 21.48
CA PHE A 115 0.74 10.01 20.49
C PHE A 115 -0.65 9.85 21.11
N CYS A 116 -1.69 10.01 20.27
CA CYS A 116 -3.06 9.64 20.59
C CYS A 116 -3.58 8.66 19.56
N THR A 117 -4.22 7.61 20.02
CA THR A 117 -5.07 6.73 19.19
C THR A 117 -6.50 7.22 19.26
N PHE A 118 -7.27 7.00 18.19
CA PHE A 118 -8.67 7.42 18.11
C PHE A 118 -9.46 6.52 17.17
N LYS A 119 -10.78 6.52 17.35
CA LYS A 119 -11.73 5.91 16.40
C LYS A 119 -12.38 6.98 15.56
N TRP A 120 -12.54 6.69 14.27
CA TRP A 120 -13.17 7.61 13.33
C TRP A 120 -13.96 6.83 12.28
N ASN A 121 -15.27 7.10 12.20
CA ASN A 121 -16.20 6.37 11.34
C ASN A 121 -16.08 4.85 11.56
N GLU A 122 -15.89 4.08 10.51
CA GLU A 122 -15.74 2.61 10.57
C GLU A 122 -14.31 2.15 10.89
N GLY A 123 -13.38 3.09 11.05
CA GLY A 123 -11.97 2.80 11.26
C GLY A 123 -11.36 3.47 12.49
N ALA A 124 -10.05 3.57 12.46
CA ALA A 124 -9.25 4.15 13.52
C ALA A 124 -8.00 4.85 12.98
N GLY A 125 -7.42 5.70 13.80
CA GLY A 125 -6.19 6.38 13.45
C GLY A 125 -5.29 6.62 14.66
N MET A 126 -4.10 7.13 14.36
CA MET A 126 -3.11 7.52 15.34
C MET A 126 -2.51 8.86 14.94
N PHE A 127 -2.51 9.80 15.85
CA PHE A 127 -1.85 11.09 15.71
C PHE A 127 -0.61 11.10 16.59
N SER A 128 0.55 11.43 16.04
CA SER A 128 1.80 11.46 16.79
C SER A 128 2.65 12.67 16.46
N VAL A 129 3.39 13.11 17.45
CA VAL A 129 4.31 14.26 17.34
C VAL A 129 5.71 13.80 17.75
N ASN A 130 6.72 14.12 16.94
CA ASN A 130 8.08 13.80 17.33
C ASN A 130 8.44 14.44 18.69
N PRO A 131 9.07 13.70 19.61
CA PRO A 131 9.42 14.20 20.92
C PRO A 131 10.21 15.51 20.90
N ALA A 132 11.13 15.67 19.95
CA ALA A 132 11.90 16.92 19.85
C ALA A 132 11.01 18.12 19.49
N LEU A 133 10.05 17.94 18.59
CA LEU A 133 9.08 18.98 18.26
C LEU A 133 8.16 19.28 19.45
N PHE A 134 7.69 18.27 20.17
CA PHE A 134 6.85 18.45 21.34
C PHE A 134 7.57 19.25 22.44
N TYR A 135 8.72 18.76 22.89
CA TYR A 135 9.42 19.41 24.01
C TYR A 135 10.06 20.74 23.65
N LYS A 136 10.80 20.79 22.53
CA LYS A 136 11.54 22.00 22.16
C LYS A 136 10.69 23.00 21.38
N GLY A 137 9.82 22.51 20.48
CA GLY A 137 8.98 23.36 19.63
C GLY A 137 7.79 23.93 20.38
N PHE A 138 6.95 23.06 20.96
CA PHE A 138 5.72 23.51 21.63
C PHE A 138 5.93 23.92 23.08
N LEU A 139 6.69 23.18 23.88
CA LEU A 139 6.88 23.47 25.29
C LEU A 139 8.07 24.39 25.58
N ASN A 140 8.90 24.70 24.58
CA ASN A 140 10.14 25.45 24.75
C ASN A 140 11.01 24.93 25.91
N SER A 141 11.05 23.62 26.06
CA SER A 141 11.76 22.92 27.13
C SER A 141 12.88 22.04 26.59
N GLN A 142 13.82 21.63 27.46
CA GLN A 142 14.88 20.71 27.07
C GLN A 142 14.37 19.26 27.08
N LEU A 143 14.57 18.55 25.96
CA LEU A 143 14.33 17.12 25.90
C LEU A 143 15.38 16.38 26.73
N LYS A 144 14.94 15.69 27.78
CA LYS A 144 15.81 14.77 28.55
C LYS A 144 15.78 13.39 27.88
N LYS A 145 16.93 12.75 27.76
CA LYS A 145 17.02 11.36 27.29
C LYS A 145 16.18 10.44 28.19
N ASN A 146 15.36 9.61 27.59
CA ASN A 146 14.48 8.63 28.28
C ASN A 146 13.51 9.27 29.29
N HIS A 147 13.02 10.47 29.01
CA HIS A 147 12.04 11.13 29.86
C HIS A 147 10.63 10.61 29.50
N ASP A 148 10.04 9.85 30.41
CA ASP A 148 8.61 9.52 30.33
C ASP A 148 7.79 10.77 30.63
N PRO A 149 6.84 11.17 29.76
CA PRO A 149 5.99 12.32 30.00
C PRO A 149 5.26 12.20 31.32
N ASN A 150 5.36 13.23 32.16
CA ASN A 150 4.60 13.28 33.42
C ASN A 150 3.12 13.62 33.15
N GLY A 151 2.25 13.47 34.15
CA GLY A 151 0.81 13.65 33.98
C GLY A 151 0.40 15.05 33.51
N LEU A 152 1.20 16.10 33.77
CA LEU A 152 0.97 17.45 33.26
C LEU A 152 1.32 17.55 31.78
N GLU A 153 2.45 16.99 31.34
CA GLU A 153 2.88 16.95 29.95
C GLU A 153 1.89 16.15 29.09
N GLN A 154 1.40 15.02 29.59
CA GLN A 154 0.34 14.23 28.95
C GLN A 154 -0.94 15.07 28.78
N LYS A 155 -1.36 15.80 29.81
CA LYS A 155 -2.52 16.65 29.76
C LYS A 155 -2.33 17.81 28.75
N ILE A 156 -1.15 18.42 28.73
CA ILE A 156 -0.83 19.48 27.75
C ILE A 156 -0.88 18.91 26.34
N PHE A 157 -0.26 17.74 26.10
CA PHE A 157 -0.31 17.11 24.78
C PHE A 157 -1.75 16.86 24.33
N PHE A 158 -2.56 16.26 25.20
CA PHE A 158 -3.94 15.90 24.88
C PHE A 158 -4.84 17.11 24.67
N ASP A 159 -4.85 18.06 25.62
CA ASP A 159 -5.80 19.18 25.61
C ASP A 159 -5.40 20.31 24.67
N TYR A 160 -4.09 20.58 24.51
CA TYR A 160 -3.61 21.76 23.77
C TYR A 160 -2.96 21.43 22.41
N ILE A 161 -2.60 20.17 22.16
CA ILE A 161 -2.06 19.77 20.86
C ILE A 161 -3.08 18.86 20.16
N TYR A 162 -3.38 17.68 20.73
CA TYR A 162 -4.20 16.69 20.05
C TYR A 162 -5.63 17.19 19.77
N LYS A 163 -6.38 17.63 20.78
CA LYS A 163 -7.78 18.05 20.61
C LYS A 163 -7.99 19.17 19.58
N PRO A 164 -7.21 20.27 19.58
CA PRO A 164 -7.33 21.28 18.54
C PRO A 164 -7.00 20.73 17.14
N PHE A 165 -5.96 19.88 17.05
CA PHE A 165 -5.55 19.29 15.78
C PHE A 165 -6.58 18.29 15.26
N GLU A 166 -7.14 17.47 16.13
CA GLU A 166 -8.29 16.59 15.85
C GLU A 166 -9.47 17.37 15.27
N LYS A 167 -9.84 18.47 15.90
CA LYS A 167 -10.97 19.32 15.45
C LYS A 167 -10.74 19.89 14.06
N ILE A 168 -9.50 20.32 13.76
CA ILE A 168 -9.13 20.82 12.43
C ILE A 168 -9.17 19.68 11.42
N LEU A 169 -8.63 18.51 11.78
CA LEU A 169 -8.63 17.31 10.95
C LEU A 169 -10.06 16.90 10.57
N TYR A 170 -10.92 16.75 11.57
CA TYR A 170 -12.34 16.46 11.37
C TYR A 170 -13.03 17.44 10.41
N LYS A 171 -12.85 18.76 10.65
CA LYS A 171 -13.45 19.78 9.81
C LYS A 171 -12.93 19.75 8.37
N THR A 172 -11.63 19.58 8.20
CA THR A 172 -11.01 19.56 6.88
C THR A 172 -11.50 18.35 6.09
N PHE A 173 -11.43 17.15 6.66
CA PHE A 173 -11.88 15.96 5.96
C PHE A 173 -13.38 15.94 5.68
N SER A 174 -14.22 16.45 6.59
CA SER A 174 -15.66 16.60 6.33
C SER A 174 -15.93 17.54 5.16
N ASN A 175 -15.16 18.62 5.02
CA ASN A 175 -15.29 19.54 3.89
C ASN A 175 -14.82 18.91 2.57
N GLU A 176 -13.66 18.24 2.58
CA GLU A 176 -13.07 17.61 1.38
C GLU A 176 -13.92 16.41 0.91
N THR A 177 -14.47 15.63 1.82
CA THR A 177 -15.40 14.54 1.49
C THR A 177 -16.76 15.01 1.01
N GLY A 178 -17.13 16.25 1.35
CA GLY A 178 -18.45 16.82 1.05
C GLY A 178 -19.60 16.18 1.81
N ILE A 179 -19.30 15.41 2.85
CA ILE A 179 -20.27 14.83 3.78
C ILE A 179 -19.89 15.18 5.22
N THR A 180 -20.86 15.22 6.12
CA THR A 180 -20.57 15.34 7.56
C THR A 180 -20.14 13.97 8.07
N LEU A 181 -18.85 13.84 8.39
CA LEU A 181 -18.31 12.63 9.00
C LEU A 181 -18.79 12.50 10.46
N PRO A 182 -18.85 11.31 11.05
CA PRO A 182 -19.01 11.14 12.48
C PRO A 182 -17.88 11.84 13.24
N GLU A 183 -18.13 12.28 14.46
CA GLU A 183 -17.10 12.84 15.33
C GLU A 183 -16.05 11.78 15.67
N ILE A 184 -14.80 12.22 15.87
CA ILE A 184 -13.73 11.37 16.35
C ILE A 184 -13.99 11.02 17.81
N THR A 185 -13.85 9.74 18.16
CA THR A 185 -14.17 9.21 19.49
C THR A 185 -13.05 8.35 20.04
N ASP A 186 -13.17 7.92 21.30
CA ASP A 186 -12.24 6.99 21.98
C ASP A 186 -10.77 7.42 21.94
N ALA A 187 -10.51 8.73 21.94
CA ALA A 187 -9.16 9.26 21.94
C ALA A 187 -8.42 8.90 23.23
N LYS A 188 -7.24 8.28 23.10
CA LYS A 188 -6.38 7.88 24.22
C LYS A 188 -4.96 8.33 23.98
N TYR A 189 -4.39 8.97 24.99
CA TYR A 189 -2.96 9.31 25.00
C TYR A 189 -2.11 8.11 25.38
N GLU A 190 -1.01 7.93 24.71
CA GLU A 190 0.04 6.95 25.00
C GLU A 190 1.42 7.54 24.64
N CYS A 191 2.47 6.96 25.20
CA CYS A 191 3.84 7.34 24.87
C CYS A 191 4.74 6.13 24.48
N ASN A 192 4.26 4.93 24.68
CA ASN A 192 4.94 3.73 24.22
C ASN A 192 4.22 3.17 22.98
N PRO A 193 4.85 3.23 21.79
CA PRO A 193 4.22 2.78 20.53
C PRO A 193 3.72 1.33 20.57
N GLN A 194 4.33 0.45 21.38
CA GLN A 194 3.88 -0.94 21.54
C GLN A 194 2.46 -1.06 22.14
N PHE A 195 1.97 -0.01 22.81
CA PHE A 195 0.62 0.03 23.37
C PHE A 195 -0.42 0.68 22.44
N ALA A 196 -0.06 1.01 21.21
CA ALA A 196 -0.99 1.52 20.20
C ALA A 196 -1.99 0.46 19.71
N MET A 197 -2.61 -0.25 20.67
CA MET A 197 -3.57 -1.31 20.37
C MET A 197 -4.91 -0.77 19.90
N GLY A 198 -5.58 -1.50 19.02
CA GLY A 198 -6.95 -1.17 18.56
C GLY A 198 -7.01 -0.19 17.39
N VAL A 199 -5.89 0.27 16.85
CA VAL A 199 -5.84 1.08 15.62
C VAL A 199 -5.93 0.18 14.38
N SER A 200 -5.12 -0.87 14.33
CA SER A 200 -5.12 -1.85 13.25
C SER A 200 -4.45 -3.15 13.71
N ASN A 201 -4.65 -4.22 12.94
CA ASN A 201 -3.84 -5.42 13.08
C ASN A 201 -2.39 -5.12 12.67
N PRO A 202 -1.37 -5.82 13.20
CA PRO A 202 0.04 -5.59 12.84
C PRO A 202 0.30 -5.58 11.34
N SER A 203 -0.24 -6.54 10.61
CA SER A 203 -0.15 -6.65 9.14
C SER A 203 -1.18 -5.78 8.39
N GLY A 204 -2.07 -5.08 9.12
CA GLY A 204 -3.09 -4.23 8.52
C GLY A 204 -2.46 -3.04 7.82
N MET A 205 -2.85 -2.82 6.56
CA MET A 205 -2.43 -1.66 5.78
C MET A 205 -3.13 -0.40 6.25
N GLY A 206 -2.44 0.72 6.15
CA GLY A 206 -2.98 2.05 6.34
C GLY A 206 -2.17 3.07 5.57
N VAL A 207 -2.59 4.32 5.66
CA VAL A 207 -1.87 5.44 5.07
C VAL A 207 -1.28 6.28 6.18
N ILE A 208 0.03 6.53 6.09
CA ILE A 208 0.72 7.49 6.93
C ILE A 208 0.85 8.82 6.18
N ILE A 209 0.43 9.89 6.83
CA ILE A 209 0.59 11.26 6.37
C ILE A 209 1.65 11.91 7.25
N THR A 210 2.77 12.28 6.65
CA THR A 210 3.89 12.91 7.35
C THR A 210 3.92 14.39 7.05
N PHE A 211 3.84 15.21 8.10
CA PHE A 211 3.98 16.66 8.02
C PHE A 211 5.33 17.08 8.57
N VAL A 212 6.04 17.90 7.81
CA VAL A 212 7.20 18.65 8.35
C VAL A 212 6.68 19.90 9.01
N VAL A 213 7.06 20.09 10.26
CA VAL A 213 6.71 21.26 11.07
C VAL A 213 7.97 21.96 11.54
N LYS A 214 8.11 23.24 11.19
CA LYS A 214 9.22 24.07 11.63
C LYS A 214 8.71 25.19 12.54
N ILE A 215 9.20 25.21 13.77
CA ILE A 215 8.94 26.22 14.79
C ILE A 215 10.29 26.81 15.22
N GLY A 216 10.56 28.08 14.85
CA GLY A 216 11.88 28.69 15.08
C GLY A 216 12.99 27.88 14.40
N ASN A 217 13.91 27.36 15.19
CA ASN A 217 15.05 26.55 14.72
C ASN A 217 14.78 25.03 14.80
N ILE A 218 13.62 24.62 15.29
CA ILE A 218 13.25 23.22 15.38
C ILE A 218 12.44 22.83 14.15
N GLU A 219 12.90 21.80 13.46
CA GLU A 219 12.23 21.22 12.30
C GLU A 219 12.11 19.72 12.54
N ASP A 220 10.88 19.20 12.56
CA ASP A 220 10.61 17.80 12.84
C ASP A 220 9.21 17.41 12.36
N PHE A 221 8.74 16.20 12.69
CA PHE A 221 7.57 15.58 12.09
C PHE A 221 6.36 15.50 13.02
N ILE A 222 5.18 15.67 12.41
CA ILE A 222 3.89 15.21 12.91
C ILE A 222 3.40 14.15 11.96
N ASN A 223 2.94 13.00 12.48
CA ASN A 223 2.41 11.92 11.67
C ASN A 223 0.95 11.66 12.01
N ILE A 224 0.14 11.38 10.99
CA ILE A 224 -1.21 10.86 11.10
C ILE A 224 -1.24 9.53 10.38
N PHE A 225 -1.51 8.45 11.09
CA PHE A 225 -1.80 7.14 10.50
C PHE A 225 -3.31 6.94 10.50
N LEU A 226 -3.85 6.56 9.35
CA LEU A 226 -5.26 6.22 9.16
C LEU A 226 -5.34 4.79 8.63
N ASN A 227 -6.08 3.93 9.32
CA ASN A 227 -6.21 2.54 8.88
C ASN A 227 -7.05 2.42 7.60
N ALA A 228 -6.92 1.28 6.93
CA ALA A 228 -7.62 1.05 5.66
C ALA A 228 -9.12 1.12 5.81
N ASP A 229 -9.70 0.62 6.90
CA ASP A 229 -11.15 0.61 7.12
C ASP A 229 -11.74 2.02 7.09
N PHE A 230 -11.08 3.00 7.71
CA PHE A 230 -11.47 4.40 7.65
C PHE A 230 -11.44 4.94 6.21
N LEU A 231 -10.34 4.75 5.50
CA LEU A 231 -10.16 5.27 4.15
C LEU A 231 -11.10 4.59 3.14
N GLU A 232 -11.34 3.29 3.27
CA GLU A 232 -12.32 2.56 2.46
C GLU A 232 -13.74 3.09 2.67
N SER A 233 -14.08 3.50 3.89
CA SER A 233 -15.38 4.11 4.17
C SER A 233 -15.60 5.44 3.42
N LEU A 234 -14.51 6.11 3.03
CA LEU A 234 -14.55 7.38 2.30
C LEU A 234 -14.55 7.20 0.77
N ARG A 235 -14.35 6.00 0.22
CA ARG A 235 -14.25 5.78 -1.23
C ARG A 235 -15.46 6.28 -2.05
N LYS A 236 -16.64 6.33 -1.45
CA LYS A 236 -17.86 6.83 -2.10
C LYS A 236 -18.08 8.34 -1.95
N THR A 237 -17.14 9.05 -1.35
CA THR A 237 -17.23 10.48 -1.10
C THR A 237 -16.53 11.29 -2.19
N LYS A 238 -16.67 12.62 -2.14
CA LYS A 238 -16.00 13.52 -3.08
C LYS A 238 -14.48 13.53 -2.94
N LEU A 239 -13.93 13.04 -1.83
CA LEU A 239 -12.48 12.97 -1.60
C LEU A 239 -11.77 12.20 -2.73
N PHE A 240 -12.35 11.10 -3.18
CA PHE A 240 -11.79 10.23 -4.22
C PHE A 240 -12.46 10.39 -5.59
N THR A 241 -12.96 11.59 -5.95
CA THR A 241 -13.72 11.79 -7.19
C THR A 241 -12.87 12.03 -8.43
N THR A 242 -11.59 12.34 -8.28
CA THR A 242 -10.72 12.73 -9.41
C THR A 242 -9.97 11.60 -10.09
N GLY A 243 -10.09 10.38 -9.61
CA GLY A 243 -9.37 9.23 -10.19
C GLY A 243 -9.74 7.89 -9.57
N GLY A 244 -10.53 7.92 -8.51
CA GLY A 244 -10.98 6.69 -7.87
C GLY A 244 -11.91 5.93 -8.81
N VAL A 245 -11.56 4.70 -9.11
CA VAL A 245 -12.42 3.72 -9.79
C VAL A 245 -13.60 3.39 -8.87
N THR A 246 -14.44 4.39 -8.57
CA THR A 246 -15.60 4.25 -7.69
C THR A 246 -16.79 3.60 -8.36
N ASN A 247 -16.73 3.39 -9.68
CA ASN A 247 -17.71 2.64 -10.42
C ASN A 247 -16.98 1.86 -11.50
N PHE A 248 -16.21 0.86 -11.12
CA PHE A 248 -16.00 -0.24 -12.02
C PHE A 248 -17.34 -1.01 -12.11
N VAL A 249 -18.30 -0.40 -12.81
CA VAL A 249 -19.25 -1.19 -13.57
C VAL A 249 -18.41 -1.66 -14.75
N PRO A 250 -18.05 -2.94 -14.85
CA PRO A 250 -17.48 -3.44 -16.08
C PRO A 250 -18.51 -3.09 -17.15
N LEU A 251 -18.20 -2.13 -18.04
CA LEU A 251 -18.82 -2.14 -19.34
C LEU A 251 -18.69 -3.59 -19.82
N PRO A 252 -19.68 -4.16 -20.55
CA PRO A 252 -19.52 -5.46 -21.15
C PRO A 252 -18.45 -5.33 -22.26
N ASP A 253 -17.19 -5.26 -21.81
CA ASP A 253 -16.07 -5.46 -22.72
C ASP A 253 -16.20 -6.90 -23.25
N PRO A 254 -15.84 -7.11 -24.52
CA PRO A 254 -15.75 -8.45 -25.07
C PRO A 254 -14.96 -9.29 -24.06
N GLU A 255 -15.49 -10.47 -23.71
CA GLU A 255 -14.91 -11.32 -22.67
C GLU A 255 -13.39 -11.43 -22.88
N PRO A 256 -12.58 -11.15 -21.86
CA PRO A 256 -11.13 -11.19 -22.01
C PRO A 256 -10.71 -12.60 -22.37
N ASN A 257 -9.95 -12.73 -23.44
CA ASN A 257 -9.45 -14.03 -23.89
C ASN A 257 -8.20 -14.49 -23.11
N THR A 258 -7.57 -13.59 -22.36
CA THR A 258 -6.41 -13.89 -21.55
C THR A 258 -6.70 -13.54 -20.09
N ILE A 259 -6.51 -14.51 -19.20
CA ILE A 259 -6.71 -14.36 -17.75
C ILE A 259 -5.46 -14.78 -16.99
N VAL A 260 -5.18 -14.11 -15.87
CA VAL A 260 -4.15 -14.48 -14.91
C VAL A 260 -4.84 -14.98 -13.65
N GLU A 261 -4.65 -16.26 -13.36
CA GLU A 261 -5.27 -16.96 -12.23
C GLU A 261 -4.34 -16.99 -11.04
N ALA A 262 -4.83 -16.52 -9.87
CA ALA A 262 -4.08 -16.54 -8.61
C ALA A 262 -4.22 -17.88 -7.86
N GLY A 263 -5.12 -18.72 -8.28
CA GLY A 263 -5.38 -20.05 -7.72
C GLY A 263 -6.86 -20.35 -7.64
N ARG A 264 -7.18 -21.48 -7.05
CA ARG A 264 -8.56 -22.03 -6.95
C ARG A 264 -8.85 -22.48 -5.54
N PHE A 265 -10.12 -22.48 -5.18
CA PHE A 265 -10.64 -23.10 -3.97
C PHE A 265 -11.89 -23.96 -4.26
N ARG A 266 -12.25 -24.78 -3.29
CA ARG A 266 -13.46 -25.58 -3.39
C ARG A 266 -14.64 -24.87 -2.76
N LEU A 267 -15.69 -24.66 -3.54
CA LEU A 267 -17.00 -24.26 -3.06
C LEU A 267 -17.96 -25.44 -3.27
N ALA A 268 -18.47 -26.05 -2.19
CA ALA A 268 -19.32 -27.23 -2.28
C ALA A 268 -20.60 -26.96 -3.11
N GLU A 269 -21.19 -28.01 -3.63
CA GLU A 269 -22.41 -27.89 -4.41
C GLU A 269 -23.57 -27.43 -3.50
N GLY A 270 -24.21 -26.31 -3.86
CA GLY A 270 -25.24 -25.67 -3.04
C GLY A 270 -24.73 -24.64 -2.03
N ASP A 271 -23.44 -24.54 -1.81
CA ASP A 271 -22.86 -23.46 -0.99
C ASP A 271 -22.84 -22.14 -1.73
N ILE A 272 -23.13 -21.07 -0.98
CA ILE A 272 -23.08 -19.70 -1.46
C ILE A 272 -21.81 -19.05 -0.92
N LEU A 273 -21.15 -18.27 -1.76
CA LEU A 273 -20.01 -17.44 -1.35
C LEU A 273 -20.47 -16.50 -0.22
N LYS A 274 -19.64 -16.33 0.83
CA LYS A 274 -20.00 -15.51 1.99
C LYS A 274 -19.10 -14.29 2.07
N GLU A 275 -19.71 -13.10 2.18
CA GLU A 275 -18.96 -11.86 2.40
C GLU A 275 -18.15 -11.91 3.71
N LYS A 276 -16.98 -11.26 3.69
CA LYS A 276 -16.00 -11.20 4.80
C LYS A 276 -15.35 -12.54 5.15
N TYR A 277 -15.69 -13.63 4.48
CA TYR A 277 -15.01 -14.91 4.64
C TYR A 277 -13.72 -14.93 3.84
N ILE A 278 -12.74 -15.70 4.37
CA ILE A 278 -11.44 -15.95 3.72
C ILE A 278 -11.43 -17.38 3.23
N TYR A 279 -11.17 -17.57 1.94
CA TYR A 279 -11.01 -18.87 1.30
C TYR A 279 -9.55 -19.04 0.89
N GLU A 280 -8.90 -20.06 1.43
CA GLU A 280 -7.52 -20.42 1.09
C GLU A 280 -7.47 -21.02 -0.32
N LEU A 281 -6.47 -20.66 -1.11
CA LEU A 281 -6.29 -21.12 -2.48
C LEU A 281 -5.27 -22.27 -2.53
N ASN A 282 -5.39 -23.11 -3.55
CA ASN A 282 -4.43 -24.18 -3.82
C ASN A 282 -3.12 -23.71 -4.45
N HIS A 283 -2.70 -22.47 -4.16
CA HIS A 283 -1.52 -21.84 -4.77
C HIS A 283 -0.67 -21.14 -3.71
N LEU A 284 0.64 -21.47 -3.69
CA LEU A 284 1.59 -20.89 -2.74
C LEU A 284 1.84 -19.41 -3.05
N ALA A 285 1.80 -18.57 -2.04
CA ALA A 285 2.15 -17.17 -2.17
C ALA A 285 3.65 -17.02 -2.48
N GLY A 286 3.95 -16.14 -3.44
CA GLY A 286 5.32 -15.91 -3.91
C GLY A 286 5.76 -16.84 -5.04
N THR A 287 4.90 -17.75 -5.52
CA THR A 287 5.11 -18.48 -6.76
C THR A 287 4.46 -17.75 -7.94
N ALA A 288 4.88 -18.10 -9.15
CA ALA A 288 4.35 -17.49 -10.37
C ALA A 288 2.87 -17.86 -10.59
N LEU A 289 2.07 -16.89 -11.01
CA LEU A 289 0.64 -17.03 -11.30
C LEU A 289 0.43 -17.75 -12.63
N HIS A 290 -0.72 -18.40 -12.81
CA HIS A 290 -1.04 -19.14 -14.02
C HIS A 290 -1.70 -18.27 -15.07
N VAL A 291 -1.16 -18.28 -16.29
CA VAL A 291 -1.70 -17.51 -17.42
C VAL A 291 -2.43 -18.44 -18.38
N TYR A 292 -3.66 -18.07 -18.70
CA TYR A 292 -4.51 -18.81 -19.63
C TYR A 292 -4.94 -17.88 -20.77
N LYS A 293 -4.94 -18.41 -22.01
CA LYS A 293 -5.51 -17.73 -23.19
C LYS A 293 -6.56 -18.65 -23.82
N ASP A 294 -7.75 -18.14 -24.08
CA ASP A 294 -8.87 -18.91 -24.64
C ASP A 294 -9.14 -20.22 -23.88
N GLY A 295 -8.99 -20.17 -22.54
CA GLY A 295 -9.14 -21.32 -21.65
C GLY A 295 -7.95 -22.31 -21.64
N LYS A 296 -6.93 -22.09 -22.46
CA LYS A 296 -5.73 -22.94 -22.50
C LYS A 296 -4.61 -22.32 -21.67
N TYR A 297 -3.93 -23.14 -20.90
CA TYR A 297 -2.74 -22.73 -20.17
C TYR A 297 -1.62 -22.38 -21.15
N VAL A 298 -1.02 -21.19 -20.98
CA VAL A 298 0.03 -20.66 -21.86
C VAL A 298 1.36 -20.42 -21.15
N GLY A 299 1.39 -20.49 -19.83
CA GLY A 299 2.61 -20.35 -19.04
C GLY A 299 2.37 -19.81 -17.64
N ASP A 300 3.46 -19.65 -16.91
CA ASP A 300 3.48 -19.02 -15.59
C ASP A 300 4.07 -17.62 -15.67
N GLY A 301 3.57 -16.70 -14.85
CA GLY A 301 4.02 -15.33 -14.83
C GLY A 301 4.13 -14.75 -13.43
N GLU A 302 5.17 -13.99 -13.20
CA GLU A 302 5.37 -13.23 -11.98
C GLU A 302 4.52 -11.95 -12.01
N ALA A 303 3.74 -11.70 -10.97
CA ALA A 303 2.95 -10.47 -10.87
C ALA A 303 3.88 -9.26 -10.74
N VAL A 304 3.61 -8.24 -11.54
CA VAL A 304 4.37 -6.98 -11.56
C VAL A 304 3.41 -5.79 -11.50
N ALA A 305 3.92 -4.69 -10.99
CA ALA A 305 3.27 -3.40 -11.02
C ALA A 305 3.84 -2.59 -12.19
N ILE A 306 2.98 -2.10 -13.08
CA ILE A 306 3.35 -1.27 -14.22
C ILE A 306 2.69 0.09 -14.01
N ASP A 307 3.44 1.04 -13.46
CA ASP A 307 2.89 2.29 -12.94
C ASP A 307 1.73 2.04 -11.97
N ASP A 308 0.48 2.24 -12.36
CA ASP A 308 -0.71 2.04 -11.55
C ASP A 308 -1.53 0.80 -11.95
N ASN A 309 -1.08 0.08 -13.00
CA ASN A 309 -1.75 -1.11 -13.50
C ASN A 309 -1.10 -2.38 -12.96
N SER A 310 -1.92 -3.39 -12.73
CA SER A 310 -1.44 -4.75 -12.51
C SER A 310 -0.88 -5.31 -13.82
N GLY A 311 0.17 -6.11 -13.72
CA GLY A 311 0.77 -6.78 -14.87
C GLY A 311 1.30 -8.15 -14.49
N VAL A 312 1.74 -8.88 -15.50
CA VAL A 312 2.41 -10.17 -15.30
C VAL A 312 3.62 -10.28 -16.24
N ARG A 313 4.76 -10.67 -15.68
CA ARG A 313 5.96 -11.00 -16.44
C ARG A 313 5.99 -12.51 -16.66
N ILE A 314 6.00 -12.96 -17.90
CA ILE A 314 6.07 -14.38 -18.23
C ILE A 314 7.45 -14.93 -17.82
N VAL A 315 7.46 -15.94 -16.96
CA VAL A 315 8.70 -16.60 -16.46
C VAL A 315 8.90 -17.97 -17.06
N THR A 316 7.82 -18.63 -17.51
CA THR A 316 7.86 -19.94 -18.17
C THR A 316 6.76 -20.01 -19.21
N ASN A 317 7.07 -20.51 -20.41
CA ASN A 317 6.07 -20.73 -21.45
C ASN A 317 5.71 -22.21 -21.60
N GLN A 318 4.62 -22.50 -22.30
CA GLN A 318 4.03 -23.84 -22.45
C GLN A 318 4.99 -24.85 -23.14
N ASP A 319 5.94 -24.38 -23.99
CA ASP A 319 6.85 -25.27 -24.73
C ASP A 319 7.76 -26.11 -23.82
N LYS A 320 7.84 -25.77 -22.53
CA LYS A 320 8.68 -26.44 -21.53
C LYS A 320 7.91 -27.21 -20.45
N LEU A 321 6.57 -27.23 -20.49
CA LEU A 321 5.73 -27.81 -19.43
C LEU A 321 4.83 -28.90 -19.99
N GLU A 322 4.72 -30.02 -19.26
CA GLU A 322 3.74 -31.06 -19.51
C GLU A 322 2.30 -30.49 -19.30
N GLU A 323 1.31 -31.01 -20.08
CA GLU A 323 -0.10 -30.62 -19.93
C GLU A 323 -0.52 -30.72 -18.46
N ARG A 324 -0.86 -29.56 -17.88
CA ARG A 324 -1.33 -29.53 -16.50
C ARG A 324 -2.74 -30.06 -16.45
N GLN A 325 -2.94 -31.20 -15.79
CA GLN A 325 -4.29 -31.71 -15.53
C GLN A 325 -5.01 -30.76 -14.56
N GLU A 326 -6.13 -30.20 -15.00
CA GLU A 326 -6.99 -29.43 -14.11
C GLU A 326 -7.54 -30.37 -13.03
N ASP A 327 -7.35 -30.00 -11.77
CA ASP A 327 -7.93 -30.72 -10.64
C ASP A 327 -9.39 -30.27 -10.47
N ASP A 328 -10.32 -31.10 -10.92
CA ASP A 328 -11.77 -30.84 -10.83
C ASP A 328 -12.26 -30.67 -9.39
N PHE A 329 -11.45 -31.01 -8.40
CA PHE A 329 -11.76 -30.80 -6.99
C PHE A 329 -11.91 -29.31 -6.64
N TYR A 330 -11.11 -28.44 -7.28
CA TYR A 330 -11.13 -27.00 -7.05
C TYR A 330 -11.94 -26.29 -8.15
N ASN A 331 -13.20 -26.04 -7.86
CA ASN A 331 -14.21 -25.60 -8.85
C ASN A 331 -14.40 -24.08 -8.92
N THR A 332 -13.71 -23.30 -8.09
CA THR A 332 -13.85 -21.84 -8.03
C THR A 332 -12.50 -21.18 -8.24
N LYS A 333 -12.41 -20.38 -9.32
CA LYS A 333 -11.18 -19.69 -9.74
C LYS A 333 -11.11 -18.28 -9.16
N VAL A 334 -9.92 -17.83 -8.78
CA VAL A 334 -9.65 -16.46 -8.39
C VAL A 334 -8.76 -15.82 -9.46
N ILE A 335 -9.28 -14.80 -10.14
CA ILE A 335 -8.65 -14.14 -11.26
C ILE A 335 -8.01 -12.85 -10.77
N PHE A 336 -6.68 -12.79 -10.85
CA PHE A 336 -5.86 -11.63 -10.50
C PHE A 336 -6.04 -10.49 -11.49
N GLY A 337 -6.12 -10.82 -12.79
CA GLY A 337 -6.36 -9.83 -13.82
C GLY A 337 -6.60 -10.47 -15.18
N SER A 338 -6.92 -9.63 -16.15
CA SER A 338 -7.32 -10.07 -17.48
C SER A 338 -7.03 -9.04 -18.56
N ARG A 339 -6.89 -9.53 -19.81
CA ARG A 339 -6.72 -8.67 -20.97
C ARG A 339 -7.17 -9.37 -22.25
N ILE A 340 -7.53 -8.61 -23.28
CA ILE A 340 -7.72 -9.10 -24.63
C ILE A 340 -6.37 -9.06 -25.35
N MET A 341 -5.90 -10.21 -25.79
CA MET A 341 -4.66 -10.34 -26.55
C MET A 341 -4.94 -10.78 -27.99
N PRO A 342 -4.18 -10.31 -28.99
CA PRO A 342 -4.27 -10.78 -30.35
C PRO A 342 -4.10 -12.30 -30.46
N ASP A 343 -4.74 -12.94 -31.45
CA ASP A 343 -4.70 -14.40 -31.60
C ASP A 343 -3.27 -14.93 -31.86
N ASP A 344 -2.46 -14.16 -32.54
CA ASP A 344 -1.06 -14.47 -32.86
C ASP A 344 -0.04 -14.05 -31.79
N TYR A 345 -0.53 -13.54 -30.64
CA TYR A 345 0.37 -13.12 -29.56
C TYR A 345 1.12 -14.30 -28.96
N LYS A 346 2.45 -14.18 -28.89
CA LYS A 346 3.34 -15.19 -28.31
C LYS A 346 3.76 -14.82 -26.91
N PHE A 347 3.48 -15.73 -25.96
CA PHE A 347 3.86 -15.59 -24.56
C PHE A 347 5.31 -16.06 -24.35
N ASN A 348 6.28 -15.25 -24.77
CA ASN A 348 7.70 -15.56 -24.58
C ASN A 348 8.14 -15.25 -23.16
N GLU A 349 9.14 -15.99 -22.65
CA GLU A 349 9.78 -15.68 -21.38
C GLU A 349 10.32 -14.25 -21.38
N GLY A 350 10.11 -13.53 -20.28
CA GLY A 350 10.48 -12.12 -20.13
C GLY A 350 9.47 -11.12 -20.69
N CYS A 351 8.47 -11.55 -21.47
CA CYS A 351 7.39 -10.66 -21.91
C CYS A 351 6.57 -10.16 -20.72
N ILE A 352 6.21 -8.88 -20.76
CA ILE A 352 5.37 -8.25 -19.73
C ILE A 352 4.03 -7.95 -20.34
N LEU A 353 2.98 -8.45 -19.67
CA LEU A 353 1.58 -8.20 -19.99
C LEU A 353 1.03 -7.20 -19.00
N GLU A 354 0.63 -6.04 -19.45
CA GLU A 354 -0.17 -5.12 -18.67
C GLU A 354 -1.62 -5.60 -18.66
N LEU A 355 -2.22 -5.71 -17.49
CA LEU A 355 -3.60 -6.15 -17.33
C LEU A 355 -4.55 -4.95 -17.28
N ASN A 356 -5.85 -5.20 -17.43
CA ASN A 356 -6.85 -4.14 -17.40
C ASN A 356 -7.16 -3.66 -15.98
N GLU A 357 -6.75 -4.42 -14.97
CA GLU A 357 -6.99 -4.13 -13.56
C GLU A 357 -5.89 -3.22 -12.99
N TYR A 358 -6.29 -2.25 -12.15
CA TYR A 358 -5.37 -1.43 -11.39
C TYR A 358 -4.82 -2.19 -10.18
N ILE A 359 -3.64 -1.77 -9.72
CA ILE A 359 -3.07 -2.27 -8.46
C ILE A 359 -4.05 -2.02 -7.32
N GLY A 360 -4.25 -3.04 -6.46
CA GLY A 360 -5.20 -2.98 -5.34
C GLY A 360 -6.67 -3.15 -5.73
N SER A 361 -6.97 -3.37 -7.02
CA SER A 361 -8.34 -3.70 -7.43
C SER A 361 -8.79 -5.05 -6.86
N PRO A 362 -10.07 -5.20 -6.51
CA PRO A 362 -10.61 -6.48 -6.09
C PRO A 362 -10.45 -7.53 -7.18
N VAL A 363 -9.99 -8.72 -6.79
CA VAL A 363 -9.89 -9.89 -7.67
C VAL A 363 -11.27 -10.49 -7.95
N ARG A 364 -11.48 -11.04 -9.14
CA ARG A 364 -12.74 -11.69 -9.54
C ARG A 364 -12.77 -13.13 -9.06
N ILE A 365 -13.91 -13.55 -8.52
CA ILE A 365 -14.18 -14.93 -8.10
C ILE A 365 -15.16 -15.52 -9.08
N GLN A 366 -14.75 -16.60 -9.79
CA GLN A 366 -15.54 -17.23 -10.83
C GLN A 366 -15.78 -18.71 -10.55
N LYS A 367 -17.01 -19.15 -10.77
CA LYS A 367 -17.41 -20.57 -10.80
C LYS A 367 -18.09 -20.86 -12.13
N ASN A 368 -17.63 -21.89 -12.84
CA ASN A 368 -18.16 -22.25 -14.17
C ASN A 368 -18.19 -21.06 -15.16
N ALA A 369 -17.09 -20.30 -15.23
CA ALA A 369 -16.93 -19.08 -16.02
C ALA A 369 -17.87 -17.91 -15.65
N ILE A 370 -18.73 -18.06 -14.64
CA ILE A 370 -19.62 -17.01 -14.16
C ILE A 370 -18.97 -16.32 -12.97
N THR A 371 -18.87 -14.98 -12.98
CA THR A 371 -18.44 -14.21 -11.82
C THR A 371 -19.51 -14.29 -10.74
N ILE A 372 -19.13 -14.81 -9.56
CA ILE A 372 -20.02 -14.97 -8.40
C ILE A 372 -19.71 -13.99 -7.26
N GLY A 373 -18.61 -13.25 -7.38
CA GLY A 373 -18.23 -12.26 -6.37
C GLY A 373 -16.88 -11.64 -6.64
N TRP A 374 -16.48 -10.77 -5.72
CA TRP A 374 -15.24 -10.04 -5.72
C TRP A 374 -14.57 -10.18 -4.36
N GLY A 375 -13.25 -10.15 -4.34
CA GLY A 375 -12.50 -10.29 -3.10
C GLY A 375 -11.16 -9.57 -3.15
N GLU A 376 -10.49 -9.54 -2.03
CA GLU A 376 -9.13 -9.04 -1.86
C GLU A 376 -8.19 -10.24 -1.78
N LEU A 377 -7.15 -10.26 -2.61
CA LEU A 377 -6.13 -11.31 -2.55
C LEU A 377 -5.23 -11.06 -1.34
N VAL A 378 -5.15 -12.03 -0.46
CA VAL A 378 -4.36 -11.96 0.78
C VAL A 378 -3.47 -13.20 0.89
N VAL A 379 -2.52 -13.19 1.82
CA VAL A 379 -1.67 -14.34 2.14
C VAL A 379 -2.05 -14.84 3.52
N VAL A 380 -2.37 -16.13 3.60
CA VAL A 380 -2.63 -16.82 4.86
C VAL A 380 -1.61 -17.94 4.98
N ASP A 381 -0.80 -17.91 6.03
CA ASP A 381 0.39 -18.74 6.20
C ASP A 381 1.32 -18.64 4.98
N GLU A 382 1.39 -19.68 4.15
CA GLU A 382 2.22 -19.69 2.95
C GLU A 382 1.41 -19.70 1.65
N ASN A 383 0.07 -19.73 1.73
CA ASN A 383 -0.82 -19.83 0.58
C ASN A 383 -1.47 -18.49 0.25
N PHE A 384 -1.81 -18.30 -1.03
CA PHE A 384 -2.77 -17.28 -1.38
C PHE A 384 -4.14 -17.62 -0.80
N ALA A 385 -4.87 -16.59 -0.43
CA ALA A 385 -6.26 -16.69 -0.01
C ALA A 385 -7.05 -15.50 -0.56
N VAL A 386 -8.36 -15.64 -0.69
CA VAL A 386 -9.25 -14.55 -1.08
C VAL A 386 -10.20 -14.20 0.05
N LYS A 387 -10.15 -12.93 0.50
CA LYS A 387 -11.13 -12.35 1.42
C LYS A 387 -12.27 -11.77 0.60
N VAL A 388 -13.45 -12.36 0.68
CA VAL A 388 -14.61 -11.93 -0.10
C VAL A 388 -15.09 -10.55 0.37
N THR A 389 -15.15 -9.59 -0.56
CA THR A 389 -15.61 -8.22 -0.28
C THR A 389 -17.02 -7.98 -0.78
N LYS A 390 -17.46 -8.71 -1.83
CA LYS A 390 -18.81 -8.58 -2.40
C LYS A 390 -19.25 -9.89 -3.04
N VAL A 391 -20.49 -10.26 -2.85
CA VAL A 391 -21.18 -11.41 -3.50
C VAL A 391 -22.19 -10.86 -4.51
N LEU A 392 -22.32 -11.55 -5.68
CA LEU A 392 -23.24 -11.19 -6.76
C LEU A 392 -24.53 -12.03 -6.73
#